data_c42eaba889b849486c0967178460391a
#
_entry.id   c42eaba889b849486c0967178460391a
#
_cell.length_a   1.000
_cell.length_b   1.000
_cell.length_c   1.000
_cell.angle_alpha   90.00
_cell.angle_beta   90.00
_cell.angle_gamma   90.00
#
_symmetry.space_group_name_H-M   'P 1'
#
loop_
_entity.id
_entity.type
_entity.pdbx_description
1 polymer ?
#
loop_
_entity_poly.entity_id
_entity_poly.type
_entity_poly.pdbx_seq_one_letter_code
_entity_poly.pdbx_strand_id
1 'polypeptide(L)'
;MKKKSNFIVQGGILAAAGILSRIIGIARRFPMEHIIGDVGNGYYSAAYEVYSIMLIISCYSLPLAVSKVVSAKMSKRQYKNANRAFQCAMIFALVAGGLTFLIVEVFGDIIASKFILEPMSAMALKVLGPALLIVSVMGVFRGYFQGLGTMMPTAISQIIEQIFVLIASIAGAFILYNRGEKVGALLHNENYAPSYGAAGASLGPVIGSLIGLIFLLMVYLSYRGKFQNQVKKDVNSTVDSYQTIFRLIVLTILPVLLSSTVYNISNIIDIRIYNSVMIQKGMQDV
;
A
#
# COMPACT_ATOMS: atom_id res chain seq x y z
N MET A 1 1.69 39.02 -2.51
CA MET A 1 0.76 38.18 -3.32
C MET A 1 1.28 36.74 -3.32
N LYS A 2 0.66 35.81 -2.53
CA LYS A 2 0.96 34.36 -2.66
C LYS A 2 0.41 33.90 -4.01
N LYS A 3 1.28 33.52 -4.95
CA LYS A 3 0.91 32.83 -6.19
C LYS A 3 -0.02 31.67 -5.79
N LYS A 4 -1.30 31.71 -6.17
CA LYS A 4 -2.15 30.52 -6.16
C LYS A 4 -1.44 29.49 -7.01
N SER A 5 -0.87 28.49 -6.39
CA SER A 5 -0.32 27.34 -7.10
C SER A 5 -1.44 26.80 -7.99
N ASN A 6 -1.24 26.84 -9.30
CA ASN A 6 -2.28 26.50 -10.25
C ASN A 6 -2.63 25.02 -10.01
N PHE A 7 -3.88 24.69 -9.69
CA PHE A 7 -4.35 23.32 -9.41
C PHE A 7 -3.92 22.33 -10.51
N ILE A 8 -3.90 22.80 -11.75
CA ILE A 8 -3.44 22.04 -12.91
C ILE A 8 -1.95 21.65 -12.77
N VAL A 9 -1.09 22.58 -12.31
CA VAL A 9 0.34 22.30 -12.11
C VAL A 9 0.54 21.27 -11.00
N GLN A 10 -0.20 21.39 -9.91
CA GLN A 10 -0.14 20.41 -8.80
C GLN A 10 -0.59 19.02 -9.25
N GLY A 11 -1.70 18.93 -10.01
CA GLY A 11 -2.17 17.67 -10.59
C GLY A 11 -1.16 17.08 -11.57
N GLY A 12 -0.53 17.91 -12.41
CA GLY A 12 0.52 17.49 -13.33
C GLY A 12 1.74 16.90 -12.63
N ILE A 13 2.18 17.50 -11.51
CA ILE A 13 3.29 16.99 -10.69
C ILE A 13 2.97 15.60 -10.16
N LEU A 14 1.75 15.40 -9.63
CA LEU A 14 1.34 14.11 -9.10
C LEU A 14 1.23 13.05 -10.20
N ALA A 15 0.70 13.41 -11.37
CA ALA A 15 0.62 12.53 -12.52
C ALA A 15 2.02 12.11 -13.01
N ALA A 16 2.95 13.08 -13.16
CA ALA A 16 4.33 12.80 -13.55
C ALA A 16 5.04 11.87 -12.54
N ALA A 17 4.87 12.10 -11.24
CA ALA A 17 5.39 11.22 -10.21
C ALA A 17 4.79 9.80 -10.31
N GLY A 18 3.49 9.67 -10.60
CA GLY A 18 2.83 8.39 -10.81
C GLY A 18 3.37 7.63 -12.02
N ILE A 19 3.63 8.32 -13.13
CA ILE A 19 4.24 7.71 -14.34
C ILE A 19 5.66 7.25 -14.04
N LEU A 20 6.49 8.09 -13.40
CA LEU A 20 7.85 7.74 -13.02
C LEU A 20 7.88 6.54 -12.08
N SER A 21 6.98 6.50 -11.10
CA SER A 21 6.82 5.36 -10.18
C SER A 21 6.51 4.06 -10.92
N ARG A 22 5.67 4.10 -11.95
CA ARG A 22 5.36 2.92 -12.78
C ARG A 22 6.56 2.46 -13.60
N ILE A 23 7.33 3.39 -14.16
CA ILE A 23 8.56 3.07 -14.91
C ILE A 23 9.56 2.35 -13.99
N ILE A 24 9.79 2.87 -12.77
CA ILE A 24 10.66 2.23 -11.78
C ILE A 24 10.13 0.84 -11.41
N GLY A 25 8.81 0.68 -11.24
CA GLY A 25 8.17 -0.59 -10.95
C GLY A 25 8.36 -1.64 -12.05
N ILE A 26 8.30 -1.22 -13.33
CA ILE A 26 8.58 -2.11 -14.47
C ILE A 26 10.06 -2.49 -14.50
N ALA A 27 10.96 -1.50 -14.33
CA ALA A 27 12.42 -1.74 -14.33
C ALA A 27 12.86 -2.76 -13.26
N ARG A 28 12.12 -2.86 -12.14
CA ARG A 28 12.36 -3.84 -11.08
C ARG A 28 12.12 -5.29 -11.53
N ARG A 29 11.17 -5.52 -12.44
CA ARG A 29 10.77 -6.90 -12.83
C ARG A 29 11.90 -7.66 -13.47
N PHE A 30 12.66 -7.04 -14.37
CA PHE A 30 13.76 -7.70 -15.09
C PHE A 30 14.83 -8.30 -14.18
N PRO A 31 15.50 -7.54 -13.27
CA PRO A 31 16.50 -8.13 -12.40
C PRO A 31 15.90 -9.10 -11.39
N MET A 32 14.65 -8.89 -10.95
CA MET A 32 13.98 -9.77 -10.00
C MET A 32 13.71 -11.15 -10.62
N GLU A 33 13.16 -11.20 -11.85
CA GLU A 33 12.90 -12.43 -12.59
C GLU A 33 14.20 -13.23 -12.86
N HIS A 34 15.29 -12.52 -13.16
CA HIS A 34 16.60 -13.16 -13.34
C HIS A 34 17.16 -13.79 -12.05
N ILE A 35 16.85 -13.23 -10.87
CA ILE A 35 17.32 -13.73 -9.58
C ILE A 35 16.48 -14.91 -9.08
N ILE A 36 15.13 -14.78 -9.09
CA ILE A 36 14.25 -15.76 -8.46
C ILE A 36 13.68 -16.80 -9.45
N GLY A 37 13.89 -16.58 -10.73
CA GLY A 37 13.37 -17.44 -11.81
C GLY A 37 11.84 -17.36 -11.95
N ASP A 38 11.31 -18.15 -12.91
CA ASP A 38 9.88 -18.16 -13.22
C ASP A 38 9.05 -18.69 -12.04
N VAL A 39 9.51 -19.73 -11.37
CA VAL A 39 8.85 -20.35 -10.21
C VAL A 39 8.75 -19.34 -9.05
N GLY A 40 9.86 -18.68 -8.72
CA GLY A 40 9.87 -17.66 -7.66
C GLY A 40 9.02 -16.45 -8.01
N ASN A 41 8.98 -16.06 -9.29
CA ASN A 41 8.10 -14.98 -9.75
C ASN A 41 6.62 -15.39 -9.66
N GLY A 42 6.29 -16.66 -9.89
CA GLY A 42 4.96 -17.23 -9.65
C GLY A 42 4.54 -17.09 -8.18
N TYR A 43 5.39 -17.51 -7.24
CA TYR A 43 5.13 -17.39 -5.80
C TYR A 43 4.97 -15.93 -5.34
N TYR A 44 5.85 -15.05 -5.86
CA TYR A 44 5.75 -13.61 -5.58
C TYR A 44 4.45 -13.01 -6.12
N SER A 45 4.08 -13.35 -7.35
CA SER A 45 2.87 -12.81 -8.00
C SER A 45 1.60 -13.26 -7.27
N ALA A 46 1.53 -14.55 -6.91
CA ALA A 46 0.41 -15.11 -6.15
C ALA A 46 0.23 -14.41 -4.79
N ALA A 47 1.31 -14.19 -4.05
CA ALA A 47 1.30 -13.45 -2.79
C ALA A 47 0.91 -11.98 -2.99
N TYR A 48 1.43 -11.34 -4.04
CA TYR A 48 1.18 -9.93 -4.34
C TYR A 48 -0.27 -9.66 -4.75
N GLU A 49 -0.95 -10.59 -5.41
CA GLU A 49 -2.36 -10.47 -5.76
C GLU A 49 -3.25 -10.41 -4.49
N VAL A 50 -3.03 -11.31 -3.53
CA VAL A 50 -3.75 -11.25 -2.24
C VAL A 50 -3.45 -9.94 -1.50
N TYR A 51 -2.17 -9.57 -1.45
CA TYR A 51 -1.75 -8.31 -0.86
C TYR A 51 -2.44 -7.11 -1.52
N SER A 52 -2.55 -7.08 -2.85
CA SER A 52 -3.18 -5.99 -3.58
C SER A 52 -4.67 -5.84 -3.25
N ILE A 53 -5.37 -6.96 -3.08
CA ILE A 53 -6.78 -6.95 -2.68
C ILE A 53 -6.94 -6.47 -1.24
N MET A 54 -6.10 -6.93 -0.31
CA MET A 54 -6.10 -6.44 1.06
C MET A 54 -5.79 -4.94 1.14
N LEU A 55 -4.91 -4.42 0.26
CA LEU A 55 -4.66 -2.98 0.11
C LEU A 55 -5.90 -2.23 -0.37
N ILE A 56 -6.63 -2.76 -1.33
CA ILE A 56 -7.86 -2.13 -1.83
C ILE A 56 -8.87 -2.01 -0.70
N ILE A 57 -9.05 -3.06 0.07
CA ILE A 57 -9.98 -3.10 1.20
C ILE A 57 -9.56 -2.12 2.30
N SER A 58 -8.28 -2.02 2.61
CA SER A 58 -7.79 -1.26 3.77
C SER A 58 -7.53 0.21 3.50
N CYS A 59 -7.01 0.59 2.31
CA CYS A 59 -6.44 1.93 2.16
C CYS A 59 -6.57 2.59 0.79
N TYR A 60 -6.97 1.88 -0.26
CA TYR A 60 -6.94 2.42 -1.63
C TYR A 60 -7.72 3.72 -1.80
N SER A 61 -8.89 3.83 -1.17
CA SER A 61 -9.75 5.00 -1.23
C SER A 61 -9.46 6.07 -0.17
N LEU A 62 -8.59 5.76 0.82
CA LEU A 62 -8.27 6.66 1.94
C LEU A 62 -7.70 8.01 1.49
N PRO A 63 -6.68 8.08 0.62
CA PRO A 63 -6.12 9.36 0.20
C PRO A 63 -7.16 10.26 -0.45
N LEU A 64 -8.06 9.70 -1.27
CA LEU A 64 -9.12 10.43 -1.95
C LEU A 64 -10.17 10.94 -0.96
N ALA A 65 -10.63 10.08 -0.05
CA ALA A 65 -11.63 10.44 0.94
C ALA A 65 -11.12 11.53 1.90
N VAL A 66 -9.91 11.36 2.42
CA VAL A 66 -9.27 12.33 3.31
C VAL A 66 -9.07 13.66 2.60
N SER A 67 -8.53 13.63 1.38
CA SER A 67 -8.31 14.83 0.57
C SER A 67 -9.61 15.59 0.33
N LYS A 68 -10.70 14.89 -0.04
CA LYS A 68 -12.02 15.49 -0.26
C LYS A 68 -12.57 16.15 0.99
N VAL A 69 -12.55 15.45 2.13
CA VAL A 69 -13.10 15.96 3.39
C VAL A 69 -12.26 17.11 3.92
N VAL A 70 -10.94 16.98 3.96
CA VAL A 70 -10.02 18.03 4.42
C VAL A 70 -10.14 19.27 3.53
N SER A 71 -10.12 19.14 2.21
CA SER A 71 -10.25 20.25 1.27
C SER A 71 -11.58 20.99 1.44
N ALA A 72 -12.71 20.27 1.62
CA ALA A 72 -14.01 20.87 1.86
C ALA A 72 -14.05 21.67 3.17
N LYS A 73 -13.38 21.20 4.22
CA LYS A 73 -13.29 21.92 5.50
C LYS A 73 -12.34 23.13 5.42
N MET A 74 -11.22 22.97 4.72
CA MET A 74 -10.24 24.03 4.50
C MET A 74 -10.82 25.19 3.66
N SER A 75 -11.62 24.92 2.62
CA SER A 75 -12.26 25.95 1.79
C SER A 75 -13.23 26.82 2.60
N LYS A 76 -13.86 26.25 3.63
CA LYS A 76 -14.75 26.93 4.59
C LYS A 76 -14.01 27.53 5.77
N ARG A 77 -12.67 27.49 5.81
CA ARG A 77 -11.81 27.92 6.93
C ARG A 77 -12.10 27.21 8.25
N GLN A 78 -12.68 26.00 8.20
CA GLN A 78 -12.99 25.16 9.36
C GLN A 78 -11.77 24.30 9.75
N TYR A 79 -10.72 24.92 10.27
CA TYR A 79 -9.45 24.24 10.57
C TYR A 79 -9.58 23.17 11.65
N LYS A 80 -10.46 23.39 12.67
CA LYS A 80 -10.76 22.39 13.70
C LYS A 80 -11.36 21.12 13.10
N ASN A 81 -12.32 21.27 12.18
CA ASN A 81 -12.98 20.16 11.52
C ASN A 81 -12.02 19.43 10.56
N ALA A 82 -11.13 20.15 9.88
CA ALA A 82 -10.08 19.54 9.05
C ALA A 82 -9.10 18.70 9.91
N ASN A 83 -8.72 19.18 11.11
CA ASN A 83 -7.90 18.42 12.04
C ASN A 83 -8.61 17.17 12.56
N ARG A 84 -9.90 17.27 12.90
CA ARG A 84 -10.72 16.11 13.29
C ARG A 84 -10.84 15.08 12.16
N ALA A 85 -10.99 15.55 10.91
CA ALA A 85 -11.03 14.66 9.75
C ALA A 85 -9.73 13.85 9.60
N PHE A 86 -8.57 14.49 9.79
CA PHE A 86 -7.29 13.80 9.82
C PHE A 86 -7.22 12.76 10.94
N GLN A 87 -7.65 13.11 12.16
CA GLN A 87 -7.65 12.18 13.30
C GLN A 87 -8.58 10.99 13.09
N CYS A 88 -9.82 11.21 12.62
CA CYS A 88 -10.76 10.14 12.29
C CYS A 88 -10.21 9.20 11.20
N ALA A 89 -9.61 9.76 10.16
CA ALA A 89 -8.99 8.99 9.09
C ALA A 89 -7.80 8.16 9.60
N MET A 90 -7.00 8.70 10.53
CA MET A 90 -5.88 8.00 11.14
C MET A 90 -6.35 6.79 11.95
N ILE A 91 -7.40 6.97 12.76
CA ILE A 91 -7.99 5.86 13.53
C ILE A 91 -8.53 4.79 12.56
N PHE A 92 -9.24 5.20 11.50
CA PHE A 92 -9.74 4.26 10.49
C PHE A 92 -8.59 3.49 9.83
N ALA A 93 -7.52 4.17 9.43
CA ALA A 93 -6.35 3.55 8.79
C ALA A 93 -5.64 2.54 9.70
N LEU A 94 -5.48 2.88 10.98
CA LEU A 94 -4.88 1.98 11.97
C LEU A 94 -5.76 0.74 12.21
N VAL A 95 -7.07 0.91 12.28
CA VAL A 95 -8.00 -0.22 12.47
C VAL A 95 -8.09 -1.08 11.21
N ALA A 96 -8.37 -0.48 10.05
CA ALA A 96 -8.53 -1.22 8.79
C ALA A 96 -7.21 -1.86 8.34
N GLY A 97 -6.10 -1.10 8.36
CA GLY A 97 -4.77 -1.61 8.03
C GLY A 97 -4.27 -2.64 9.03
N GLY A 98 -4.55 -2.45 10.33
CA GLY A 98 -4.21 -3.41 11.37
C GLY A 98 -5.00 -4.72 11.27
N LEU A 99 -6.29 -4.65 10.95
CA LEU A 99 -7.12 -5.84 10.74
C LEU A 99 -6.65 -6.63 9.52
N THR A 100 -6.40 -5.97 8.38
CA THR A 100 -5.91 -6.66 7.18
C THR A 100 -4.52 -7.25 7.38
N PHE A 101 -3.63 -6.55 8.09
CA PHE A 101 -2.33 -7.08 8.51
C PHE A 101 -2.49 -8.35 9.36
N LEU A 102 -3.32 -8.32 10.40
CA LEU A 102 -3.57 -9.47 11.27
C LEU A 102 -4.20 -10.63 10.51
N ILE A 103 -5.11 -10.38 9.58
CA ILE A 103 -5.72 -11.43 8.75
C ILE A 103 -4.63 -12.13 7.91
N VAL A 104 -3.74 -11.36 7.28
CA VAL A 104 -2.66 -11.94 6.47
C VAL A 104 -1.66 -12.70 7.34
N GLU A 105 -1.30 -12.18 8.51
CA GLU A 105 -0.33 -12.84 9.40
C GLU A 105 -0.86 -14.15 9.98
N VAL A 106 -2.12 -14.14 10.45
CA VAL A 106 -2.73 -15.32 11.11
C VAL A 106 -3.21 -16.37 10.09
N PHE A 107 -3.82 -15.91 8.99
CA PHE A 107 -4.43 -16.79 7.99
C PHE A 107 -3.63 -16.95 6.71
N GLY A 108 -2.43 -16.36 6.60
CA GLY A 108 -1.61 -16.38 5.38
C GLY A 108 -1.34 -17.79 4.85
N ASP A 109 -1.04 -18.76 5.72
CA ASP A 109 -0.83 -20.15 5.31
C ASP A 109 -2.10 -20.80 4.74
N ILE A 110 -3.27 -20.50 5.35
CA ILE A 110 -4.56 -21.01 4.89
C ILE A 110 -4.95 -20.36 3.56
N ILE A 111 -4.69 -19.05 3.43
CA ILE A 111 -4.95 -18.29 2.19
C ILE A 111 -4.09 -18.85 1.05
N ALA A 112 -2.79 -19.03 1.27
CA ALA A 112 -1.88 -19.56 0.27
C ALA A 112 -2.24 -20.99 -0.13
N SER A 113 -2.47 -21.89 0.85
CA SER A 113 -2.67 -23.31 0.57
C SER A 113 -4.08 -23.66 0.08
N LYS A 114 -5.14 -23.00 0.59
CA LYS A 114 -6.53 -23.37 0.27
C LYS A 114 -7.21 -22.46 -0.73
N PHE A 115 -6.86 -21.15 -0.76
CA PHE A 115 -7.47 -20.21 -1.68
C PHE A 115 -6.70 -20.05 -2.97
N ILE A 116 -5.37 -19.88 -2.87
CA ILE A 116 -4.51 -19.70 -4.05
C ILE A 116 -4.05 -21.04 -4.61
N LEU A 117 -4.01 -22.10 -3.77
CA LEU A 117 -3.47 -23.42 -4.08
C LEU A 117 -1.96 -23.40 -4.37
N GLU A 118 -1.23 -22.47 -3.73
CA GLU A 118 0.21 -22.26 -3.87
C GLU A 118 0.85 -22.07 -2.48
N PRO A 119 1.10 -23.17 -1.73
CA PRO A 119 1.57 -23.08 -0.34
C PRO A 119 2.92 -22.36 -0.20
N MET A 120 3.80 -22.43 -1.19
CA MET A 120 5.14 -21.82 -1.17
C MET A 120 5.07 -20.27 -1.25
N SER A 121 3.94 -19.70 -1.65
CA SER A 121 3.71 -18.26 -1.63
C SER A 121 3.41 -17.69 -0.24
N ALA A 122 3.10 -18.55 0.75
CA ALA A 122 2.72 -18.12 2.10
C ALA A 122 3.76 -17.24 2.79
N MET A 123 5.05 -17.57 2.63
CA MET A 123 6.15 -16.81 3.21
C MET A 123 6.21 -15.39 2.61
N ALA A 124 6.10 -15.27 1.31
CA ALA A 124 6.07 -13.99 0.62
C ALA A 124 4.86 -13.14 1.05
N LEU A 125 3.69 -13.77 1.20
CA LEU A 125 2.46 -13.12 1.63
C LEU A 125 2.57 -12.55 3.06
N LYS A 126 3.10 -13.32 4.02
CA LYS A 126 3.33 -12.86 5.40
C LYS A 126 4.33 -11.72 5.47
N VAL A 127 5.41 -11.78 4.70
CA VAL A 127 6.37 -10.67 4.61
C VAL A 127 5.72 -9.39 4.11
N LEU A 128 4.71 -9.47 3.20
CA LEU A 128 3.94 -8.30 2.74
C LEU A 128 2.97 -7.75 3.79
N GLY A 129 2.57 -8.54 4.78
CA GLY A 129 1.58 -8.17 5.79
C GLY A 129 1.81 -6.79 6.43
N PRO A 130 2.98 -6.50 7.02
CA PRO A 130 3.28 -5.21 7.65
C PRO A 130 3.07 -4.00 6.73
N ALA A 131 3.29 -4.16 5.41
CA ALA A 131 3.09 -3.08 4.45
C ALA A 131 1.62 -2.60 4.41
N LEU A 132 0.64 -3.47 4.68
CA LEU A 132 -0.80 -3.11 4.72
C LEU A 132 -1.07 -2.01 5.75
N LEU A 133 -0.53 -2.14 6.94
CA LEU A 133 -0.66 -1.14 8.00
C LEU A 133 0.10 0.15 7.64
N ILE A 134 1.33 0.02 7.17
CA ILE A 134 2.19 1.17 6.83
C ILE A 134 1.57 2.00 5.70
N VAL A 135 1.09 1.35 4.62
CA VAL A 135 0.49 2.02 3.46
C VAL A 135 -0.85 2.66 3.83
N SER A 136 -1.64 2.04 4.73
CA SER A 136 -2.89 2.63 5.22
C SER A 136 -2.64 3.96 5.93
N VAL A 137 -1.68 4.00 6.85
CA VAL A 137 -1.27 5.23 7.55
C VAL A 137 -0.69 6.26 6.57
N MET A 138 0.17 5.83 5.66
CA MET A 138 0.77 6.68 4.63
C MET A 138 -0.31 7.31 3.72
N GLY A 139 -1.37 6.57 3.40
CA GLY A 139 -2.51 7.04 2.62
C GLY A 139 -3.22 8.22 3.27
N VAL A 140 -3.36 8.23 4.59
CA VAL A 140 -3.94 9.36 5.34
C VAL A 140 -3.06 10.61 5.23
N PHE A 141 -1.75 10.49 5.39
CA PHE A 141 -0.83 11.63 5.23
C PHE A 141 -0.86 12.18 3.80
N ARG A 142 -0.86 11.33 2.79
CA ARG A 142 -0.99 11.73 1.38
C ARG A 142 -2.29 12.48 1.14
N GLY A 143 -3.41 11.94 1.59
CA GLY A 143 -4.73 12.58 1.49
C GLY A 143 -4.80 13.91 2.24
N TYR A 144 -4.18 14.00 3.40
CA TYR A 144 -4.11 15.23 4.19
C TYR A 144 -3.37 16.35 3.43
N PHE A 145 -2.17 16.08 2.90
CA PHE A 145 -1.41 17.08 2.14
C PHE A 145 -2.13 17.51 0.86
N GLN A 146 -2.73 16.56 0.14
CA GLN A 146 -3.56 16.85 -1.04
C GLN A 146 -4.76 17.73 -0.66
N GLY A 147 -5.43 17.43 0.46
CA GLY A 147 -6.53 18.23 0.99
C GLY A 147 -6.14 19.66 1.43
N LEU A 148 -4.88 19.85 1.83
CA LEU A 148 -4.31 21.18 2.08
C LEU A 148 -3.94 21.95 0.80
N GLY A 149 -4.11 21.34 -0.39
CA GLY A 149 -3.80 21.94 -1.67
C GLY A 149 -2.35 21.86 -2.08
N THR A 150 -1.55 20.95 -1.49
CA THR A 150 -0.16 20.68 -1.90
C THR A 150 0.01 19.21 -2.24
N MET A 151 0.43 18.93 -3.48
CA MET A 151 0.65 17.55 -3.96
C MET A 151 2.13 17.16 -3.95
N MET A 152 3.04 18.12 -3.71
CA MET A 152 4.49 17.87 -3.68
C MET A 152 4.92 16.80 -2.67
N PRO A 153 4.47 16.82 -1.38
CA PRO A 153 4.87 15.78 -0.44
C PRO A 153 4.45 14.39 -0.89
N THR A 154 3.24 14.27 -1.47
CA THR A 154 2.74 13.00 -2.01
C THR A 154 3.59 12.53 -3.19
N ALA A 155 3.87 13.40 -4.15
CA ALA A 155 4.67 13.08 -5.34
C ALA A 155 6.09 12.62 -4.97
N ILE A 156 6.76 13.36 -4.09
CA ILE A 156 8.11 13.01 -3.63
C ILE A 156 8.09 11.70 -2.86
N SER A 157 7.11 11.49 -1.97
CA SER A 157 6.99 10.24 -1.20
C SER A 157 6.81 9.01 -2.10
N GLN A 158 6.08 9.15 -3.22
CA GLN A 158 5.88 8.06 -4.18
C GLN A 158 7.19 7.69 -4.89
N ILE A 159 7.98 8.68 -5.31
CA ILE A 159 9.26 8.44 -5.97
C ILE A 159 10.25 7.79 -5.00
N ILE A 160 10.39 8.34 -3.79
CA ILE A 160 11.24 7.77 -2.74
C ILE A 160 10.84 6.33 -2.46
N GLU A 161 9.55 6.07 -2.23
CA GLU A 161 9.02 4.73 -1.99
C GLU A 161 9.46 3.77 -3.09
N GLN A 162 9.25 4.11 -4.38
CA GLN A 162 9.56 3.20 -5.48
C GLN A 162 11.06 2.93 -5.66
N ILE A 163 11.92 3.92 -5.40
CA ILE A 163 13.38 3.72 -5.40
C ILE A 163 13.77 2.69 -4.33
N PHE A 164 13.24 2.83 -3.12
CA PHE A 164 13.56 1.88 -2.04
C PHE A 164 12.88 0.53 -2.23
N VAL A 165 11.69 0.47 -2.83
CA VAL A 165 11.07 -0.79 -3.26
C VAL A 165 11.98 -1.53 -4.22
N LEU A 166 12.51 -0.85 -5.25
CA LEU A 166 13.41 -1.43 -6.24
C LEU A 166 14.66 -2.01 -5.55
N ILE A 167 15.36 -1.20 -4.76
CA ILE A 167 16.62 -1.60 -4.12
C ILE A 167 16.39 -2.75 -3.14
N ALA A 168 15.39 -2.62 -2.27
CA ALA A 168 15.12 -3.60 -1.22
C ALA A 168 14.56 -4.93 -1.78
N SER A 169 13.74 -4.88 -2.86
CA SER A 169 13.27 -6.10 -3.52
C SER A 169 14.43 -6.90 -4.13
N ILE A 170 15.33 -6.24 -4.87
CA ILE A 170 16.46 -6.91 -5.53
C ILE A 170 17.43 -7.45 -4.49
N ALA A 171 17.82 -6.62 -3.51
CA ALA A 171 18.74 -7.05 -2.45
C ALA A 171 18.14 -8.18 -1.60
N GLY A 172 16.87 -8.05 -1.21
CA GLY A 172 16.15 -9.05 -0.42
C GLY A 172 16.01 -10.38 -1.17
N ALA A 173 15.61 -10.32 -2.46
CA ALA A 173 15.50 -11.50 -3.31
C ALA A 173 16.85 -12.24 -3.39
N PHE A 174 17.93 -11.55 -3.70
CA PHE A 174 19.26 -12.14 -3.82
C PHE A 174 19.74 -12.79 -2.50
N ILE A 175 19.61 -12.06 -1.37
CA ILE A 175 20.07 -12.54 -0.08
C ILE A 175 19.26 -13.76 0.38
N LEU A 176 17.93 -13.71 0.26
CA LEU A 176 17.09 -14.78 0.75
C LEU A 176 17.06 -15.97 -0.23
N TYR A 177 17.20 -15.78 -1.54
CA TYR A 177 17.34 -16.87 -2.49
C TYR A 177 18.53 -17.75 -2.15
N ASN A 178 19.73 -17.17 -1.94
CA ASN A 178 20.94 -17.90 -1.54
C ASN A 178 20.80 -18.62 -0.18
N ARG A 179 19.96 -18.10 0.73
CA ARG A 179 19.61 -18.82 1.97
C ARG A 179 18.65 -19.97 1.70
N GLY A 180 17.68 -19.75 0.82
CA GLY A 180 16.72 -20.78 0.41
C GLY A 180 17.38 -21.97 -0.28
N GLU A 181 18.44 -21.77 -1.08
CA GLU A 181 19.24 -22.86 -1.67
C GLU A 181 19.81 -23.77 -0.58
N LYS A 182 20.40 -23.19 0.47
CA LYS A 182 20.95 -23.96 1.59
C LYS A 182 19.87 -24.75 2.34
N VAL A 183 18.70 -24.14 2.56
CA VAL A 183 17.55 -24.80 3.20
C VAL A 183 16.99 -25.90 2.30
N GLY A 184 16.85 -25.64 1.01
CA GLY A 184 16.39 -26.59 0.01
C GLY A 184 17.29 -27.82 -0.08
N ALA A 185 18.62 -27.63 -0.05
CA ALA A 185 19.59 -28.72 -0.03
C ALA A 185 19.46 -29.60 1.23
N LEU A 186 19.18 -29.02 2.39
CA LEU A 186 18.98 -29.73 3.66
C LEU A 186 17.65 -30.52 3.70
N LEU A 187 16.61 -29.97 3.09
CA LEU A 187 15.27 -30.56 3.07
C LEU A 187 14.98 -31.39 1.81
N HIS A 188 15.97 -31.53 0.91
CA HIS A 188 15.82 -32.18 -0.38
C HIS A 188 14.62 -31.69 -1.19
N ASN A 189 14.40 -30.37 -1.19
CA ASN A 189 13.32 -29.72 -1.92
C ASN A 189 13.79 -28.41 -2.55
N GLU A 190 13.89 -28.38 -3.88
CA GLU A 190 14.40 -27.25 -4.65
C GLU A 190 13.48 -26.02 -4.62
N ASN A 191 12.18 -26.17 -4.30
CA ASN A 191 11.21 -25.09 -4.25
C ASN A 191 11.44 -24.08 -3.10
N TYR A 192 12.29 -24.42 -2.12
CA TYR A 192 12.62 -23.48 -1.04
C TYR A 192 13.44 -22.29 -1.53
N ALA A 193 14.34 -22.45 -2.50
CA ALA A 193 15.14 -21.34 -3.02
C ALA A 193 14.27 -20.27 -3.68
N PRO A 194 13.36 -20.59 -4.64
CA PRO A 194 12.40 -19.64 -5.21
C PRO A 194 11.45 -19.04 -4.16
N SER A 195 10.96 -19.82 -3.21
CA SER A 195 10.05 -19.34 -2.14
C SER A 195 10.71 -18.30 -1.23
N TYR A 196 11.94 -18.55 -0.80
CA TYR A 196 12.74 -17.60 -0.03
C TYR A 196 13.08 -16.35 -0.85
N GLY A 197 13.39 -16.53 -2.16
CA GLY A 197 13.60 -15.43 -3.08
C GLY A 197 12.37 -14.53 -3.22
N ALA A 198 11.19 -15.11 -3.36
CA ALA A 198 9.91 -14.41 -3.40
C ALA A 198 9.63 -13.64 -2.09
N ALA A 199 9.90 -14.28 -0.94
CA ALA A 199 9.80 -13.62 0.37
C ALA A 199 10.78 -12.44 0.49
N GLY A 200 12.01 -12.59 -0.04
CA GLY A 200 12.99 -11.53 -0.11
C GLY A 200 12.55 -10.35 -0.99
N ALA A 201 12.00 -10.63 -2.16
CA ALA A 201 11.41 -9.63 -3.04
C ALA A 201 10.27 -8.85 -2.36
N SER A 202 9.51 -9.53 -1.50
CA SER A 202 8.40 -8.96 -0.72
C SER A 202 8.83 -7.96 0.36
N LEU A 203 10.11 -7.93 0.76
CA LEU A 203 10.66 -6.89 1.65
C LEU A 203 10.65 -5.51 0.99
N GLY A 204 10.68 -5.43 -0.34
CA GLY A 204 10.67 -4.16 -1.06
C GLY A 204 9.49 -3.27 -0.72
N PRO A 205 8.24 -3.70 -0.94
CA PRO A 205 7.05 -2.94 -0.56
C PRO A 205 7.03 -2.52 0.92
N VAL A 206 7.51 -3.34 1.84
CA VAL A 206 7.56 -3.03 3.27
C VAL A 206 8.55 -1.91 3.55
N ILE A 207 9.80 -2.06 3.10
CA ILE A 207 10.86 -1.08 3.34
C ILE A 207 10.57 0.22 2.59
N GLY A 208 10.13 0.13 1.34
CA GLY A 208 9.80 1.30 0.53
C GLY A 208 8.66 2.13 1.15
N SER A 209 7.56 1.48 1.55
CA SER A 209 6.44 2.18 2.20
C SER A 209 6.84 2.75 3.55
N LEU A 210 7.68 2.06 4.34
CA LEU A 210 8.17 2.57 5.62
C LEU A 210 8.99 3.86 5.42
N ILE A 211 9.90 3.88 4.46
CA ILE A 211 10.71 5.07 4.15
C ILE A 211 9.84 6.20 3.61
N GLY A 212 8.88 5.89 2.73
CA GLY A 212 7.88 6.85 2.26
C GLY A 212 7.06 7.46 3.40
N LEU A 213 6.65 6.65 4.38
CA LEU A 213 5.94 7.10 5.57
C LEU A 213 6.83 7.98 6.45
N ILE A 214 8.09 7.59 6.70
CA ILE A 214 9.05 8.40 7.48
C ILE A 214 9.23 9.78 6.85
N PHE A 215 9.38 9.84 5.52
CA PHE A 215 9.47 11.11 4.80
C PHE A 215 8.22 11.98 5.03
N LEU A 216 7.02 11.42 4.87
CA LEU A 216 5.77 12.15 5.10
C LEU A 216 5.59 12.61 6.54
N LEU A 217 6.03 11.80 7.51
CA LEU A 217 6.04 12.17 8.93
C LEU A 217 6.98 13.36 9.18
N MET A 218 8.17 13.38 8.62
CA MET A 218 9.10 14.51 8.74
C MET A 218 8.48 15.79 8.18
N VAL A 219 7.86 15.72 7.00
CA VAL A 219 7.16 16.87 6.40
C VAL A 219 5.98 17.31 7.27
N TYR A 220 5.21 16.38 7.82
CA TYR A 220 4.08 16.67 8.70
C TYR A 220 4.54 17.38 9.98
N LEU A 221 5.59 16.88 10.64
CA LEU A 221 6.12 17.48 11.87
C LEU A 221 6.61 18.91 11.63
N SER A 222 7.26 19.16 10.49
CA SER A 222 7.71 20.51 10.10
C SER A 222 6.55 21.47 9.85
N TYR A 223 5.41 20.97 9.36
CA TYR A 223 4.23 21.78 9.06
C TYR A 223 3.24 21.91 10.23
N ARG A 224 3.23 20.91 11.13
CA ARG A 224 2.26 20.78 12.24
C ARG A 224 2.12 22.04 13.08
N GLY A 225 3.23 22.70 13.43
CA GLY A 225 3.20 23.91 14.25
C GLY A 225 2.42 25.07 13.62
N LYS A 226 2.61 25.29 12.32
CA LYS A 226 1.88 26.32 11.56
C LYS A 226 0.39 26.00 11.47
N PHE A 227 0.03 24.75 11.24
CA PHE A 227 -1.35 24.31 11.16
C PHE A 227 -2.07 24.39 12.51
N GLN A 228 -1.43 23.97 13.60
CA GLN A 228 -1.98 24.05 14.95
C GLN A 228 -2.28 25.51 15.37
N ASN A 229 -1.47 26.46 14.95
CA ASN A 229 -1.74 27.88 15.17
C ASN A 229 -3.02 28.35 14.43
N GLN A 230 -3.30 27.80 13.23
CA GLN A 230 -4.57 28.08 12.53
C GLN A 230 -5.76 27.44 13.23
N VAL A 231 -5.61 26.20 13.72
CA VAL A 231 -6.64 25.50 14.50
C VAL A 231 -6.99 26.26 15.78
N LYS A 232 -5.99 26.80 16.50
CA LYS A 232 -6.22 27.61 17.72
C LYS A 232 -6.96 28.91 17.43
N LYS A 233 -6.70 29.56 16.30
CA LYS A 233 -7.34 30.83 15.88
C LYS A 233 -8.73 30.64 15.28
N ASP A 234 -9.17 29.40 15.07
CA ASP A 234 -10.49 29.08 14.54
C ASP A 234 -11.55 29.14 15.66
N VAL A 235 -12.01 30.36 15.99
CA VAL A 235 -12.99 30.62 17.07
C VAL A 235 -14.42 30.52 16.55
N ASN A 236 -14.66 30.78 15.26
CA ASN A 236 -16.00 31.00 14.70
C ASN A 236 -16.57 29.77 13.95
N SER A 237 -15.86 28.66 13.86
CA SER A 237 -16.38 27.48 13.17
C SER A 237 -17.22 26.62 14.10
N THR A 238 -18.39 26.22 13.63
CA THR A 238 -19.17 25.14 14.27
C THR A 238 -18.34 23.86 14.20
N VAL A 239 -18.16 23.23 15.36
CA VAL A 239 -17.29 22.05 15.47
C VAL A 239 -18.15 20.79 15.29
N ASP A 240 -17.99 20.11 14.14
CA ASP A 240 -18.71 18.87 13.87
C ASP A 240 -18.31 17.76 14.86
N SER A 241 -19.24 16.86 15.17
CA SER A 241 -18.94 15.71 16.02
C SER A 241 -17.98 14.74 15.31
N TYR A 242 -17.20 13.99 16.07
CA TYR A 242 -16.34 12.93 15.51
C TYR A 242 -17.14 11.89 14.73
N GLN A 243 -18.34 11.55 15.20
CA GLN A 243 -19.24 10.61 14.52
C GLN A 243 -19.68 11.12 13.14
N THR A 244 -20.03 12.41 13.03
CA THR A 244 -20.41 13.01 11.75
C THR A 244 -19.26 12.98 10.75
N ILE A 245 -18.06 13.33 11.19
CA ILE A 245 -16.87 13.32 10.34
C ILE A 245 -16.49 11.90 9.94
N PHE A 246 -16.51 10.96 10.88
CA PHE A 246 -16.22 9.54 10.62
C PHE A 246 -17.21 8.96 9.61
N ARG A 247 -18.51 9.19 9.81
CA ARG A 247 -19.57 8.79 8.86
C ARG A 247 -19.31 9.36 7.46
N LEU A 248 -18.90 10.63 7.36
CA LEU A 248 -18.62 11.27 6.08
C LEU A 248 -17.43 10.59 5.36
N ILE A 249 -16.38 10.25 6.11
CA ILE A 249 -15.22 9.53 5.58
C ILE A 249 -15.65 8.15 5.09
N VAL A 250 -16.35 7.36 5.89
CA VAL A 250 -16.82 6.02 5.54
C VAL A 250 -17.75 6.05 4.33
N LEU A 251 -18.71 6.97 4.28
CA LEU A 251 -19.61 7.12 3.12
C LEU A 251 -18.87 7.56 1.85
N THR A 252 -17.72 8.21 1.97
CA THR A 252 -16.89 8.56 0.81
C THR A 252 -16.03 7.37 0.35
N ILE A 253 -15.58 6.54 1.28
CA ILE A 253 -14.77 5.34 1.02
C ILE A 253 -15.61 4.23 0.38
N LEU A 254 -16.80 3.97 0.91
CA LEU A 254 -17.61 2.79 0.62
C LEU A 254 -17.90 2.56 -0.88
N PRO A 255 -18.34 3.56 -1.66
CA PRO A 255 -18.61 3.36 -3.10
C PRO A 255 -17.35 3.00 -3.89
N VAL A 256 -16.22 3.63 -3.57
CA VAL A 256 -14.94 3.37 -4.23
C VAL A 256 -14.42 1.99 -3.88
N LEU A 257 -14.56 1.59 -2.61
CA LEU A 257 -14.22 0.27 -2.09
C LEU A 257 -15.03 -0.82 -2.82
N LEU A 258 -16.34 -0.70 -2.88
CA LEU A 258 -17.22 -1.67 -3.53
C LEU A 258 -16.86 -1.83 -5.02
N SER A 259 -16.71 -0.73 -5.75
CA SER A 259 -16.33 -0.74 -7.16
C SER A 259 -14.98 -1.43 -7.40
N SER A 260 -13.96 -1.08 -6.60
CA SER A 260 -12.62 -1.64 -6.74
C SER A 260 -12.56 -3.10 -6.33
N THR A 261 -13.30 -3.51 -5.29
CA THR A 261 -13.34 -4.91 -4.84
C THR A 261 -14.00 -5.80 -5.88
N VAL A 262 -15.13 -5.38 -6.46
CA VAL A 262 -15.80 -6.15 -7.52
C VAL A 262 -14.89 -6.34 -8.72
N TYR A 263 -14.19 -5.28 -9.15
CA TYR A 263 -13.26 -5.36 -10.28
C TYR A 263 -12.08 -6.32 -10.02
N ASN A 264 -11.55 -6.36 -8.81
CA ASN A 264 -10.36 -7.16 -8.49
C ASN A 264 -10.67 -8.58 -8.00
N ILE A 265 -11.92 -8.89 -7.66
CA ILE A 265 -12.34 -10.27 -7.30
C ILE A 265 -12.14 -11.24 -8.46
N SER A 266 -12.30 -10.78 -9.71
CA SER A 266 -12.08 -11.60 -10.90
C SER A 266 -10.65 -12.16 -10.95
N ASN A 267 -9.64 -11.38 -10.57
CA ASN A 267 -8.25 -11.81 -10.59
C ASN A 267 -8.00 -13.02 -9.68
N ILE A 268 -8.61 -13.04 -8.47
CA ILE A 268 -8.47 -14.22 -7.57
C ILE A 268 -9.14 -15.45 -8.18
N ILE A 269 -10.30 -15.27 -8.79
CA ILE A 269 -11.04 -16.37 -9.42
C ILE A 269 -10.21 -16.94 -10.58
N ASP A 270 -9.60 -16.08 -11.40
CA ASP A 270 -8.76 -16.46 -12.52
C ASP A 270 -7.52 -17.25 -12.06
N ILE A 271 -6.81 -16.78 -11.04
CA ILE A 271 -5.66 -17.49 -10.46
C ILE A 271 -6.07 -18.85 -9.91
N ARG A 272 -7.19 -18.91 -9.18
CA ARG A 272 -7.67 -20.16 -8.61
C ARG A 272 -8.05 -21.17 -9.69
N ILE A 273 -8.74 -20.71 -10.75
CA ILE A 273 -9.11 -21.57 -11.90
C ILE A 273 -7.83 -22.06 -12.59
N TYR A 274 -6.88 -21.16 -12.87
CA TYR A 274 -5.61 -21.51 -13.49
C TYR A 274 -4.87 -22.58 -12.69
N ASN A 275 -4.63 -22.35 -11.40
CA ASN A 275 -3.95 -23.30 -10.53
C ASN A 275 -4.71 -24.63 -10.41
N SER A 276 -6.04 -24.61 -10.33
CA SER A 276 -6.86 -25.81 -10.29
C SER A 276 -6.73 -26.67 -11.57
N VAL A 277 -6.69 -26.02 -12.74
CA VAL A 277 -6.50 -26.69 -14.03
C VAL A 277 -5.10 -27.25 -14.16
N MET A 278 -4.08 -26.54 -13.69
CA MET A 278 -2.67 -27.00 -13.70
C MET A 278 -2.49 -28.23 -12.80
N ILE A 279 -3.10 -28.22 -11.60
CA ILE A 279 -3.13 -29.36 -10.70
C ILE A 279 -3.78 -30.59 -11.38
N GLN A 280 -4.94 -30.42 -12.02
CA GLN A 280 -5.62 -31.50 -12.74
C GLN A 280 -4.82 -32.07 -13.91
N LYS A 281 -3.97 -31.28 -14.54
CA LYS A 281 -3.09 -31.70 -15.63
C LYS A 281 -1.79 -32.31 -15.15
N GLY A 282 -1.56 -32.44 -13.84
CA GLY A 282 -0.32 -32.99 -13.27
C GLY A 282 0.91 -32.07 -13.43
N MET A 283 0.70 -30.79 -13.73
CA MET A 283 1.75 -29.80 -13.91
C MET A 283 2.00 -29.01 -12.59
N GLN A 284 2.09 -29.73 -11.48
CA GLN A 284 2.31 -29.11 -10.16
C GLN A 284 3.77 -28.65 -9.94
N ASP A 285 4.69 -28.99 -10.84
CA ASP A 285 6.13 -28.76 -10.70
C ASP A 285 6.73 -27.91 -11.84
N VAL A 286 5.97 -26.96 -12.39
CA VAL A 286 6.50 -26.01 -13.39
C VAL A 286 6.42 -24.59 -12.87
#